data_1fec8401c071654e9ae25cc51f4d2d23
#
_entry.id   1fec8401c071654e9ae25cc51f4d2d23
#
_cell.length_a   1.000
_cell.length_b   1.000
_cell.length_c   1.000
_cell.angle_alpha   90.00
_cell.angle_beta   90.00
_cell.angle_gamma   90.00
#
_symmetry.space_group_name_H-M   'P 1'
#
loop_
_entity.id
_entity.type
_entity.pdbx_description
1 polymer ?
#
loop_
_entity_poly.entity_id
_entity_poly.type
_entity_poly.pdbx_seq_one_letter_code
_entity_poly.pdbx_strand_id
1 'polypeptide(L)'
;MIVVSDTSPITNLAAVGQLDLLRQLYRTIVIPEAVYTEMVAAGKPVPGAVEVQTLCWIQVQSIDDVQRVAALQSSQNNIDLGEAEAIALALELKAELLLMDERRGRVLGQSCGLNVTGLLGILLQAKRKGLIPLVKPVVDELIEKANFRLDNQLYVTVLGSAGEAE
;
A
#
# COMPACT_ATOMS: atom_id res chain seq x y z
N MET A 1 6.94 3.50 15.26
CA MET A 1 7.02 2.77 13.97
C MET A 1 6.64 3.70 12.84
N ILE A 2 7.49 3.82 11.84
CA ILE A 2 7.23 4.63 10.65
C ILE A 2 6.82 3.71 9.51
N VAL A 3 5.63 3.94 8.94
CA VAL A 3 5.09 3.17 7.82
C VAL A 3 4.79 4.14 6.69
N VAL A 4 5.38 3.88 5.53
CA VAL A 4 5.14 4.67 4.31
C VAL A 4 4.25 3.85 3.37
N SER A 5 3.32 4.49 2.70
CA SER A 5 2.41 3.83 1.76
C SER A 5 2.44 4.46 0.39
N ASP A 6 2.38 3.60 -0.63
CA ASP A 6 2.05 3.95 -2.00
C ASP A 6 0.52 4.11 -2.17
N THR A 7 0.08 4.47 -3.36
CA THR A 7 -1.33 4.75 -3.67
C THR A 7 -2.23 3.53 -3.53
N SER A 8 -1.86 2.41 -4.15
CA SER A 8 -2.75 1.24 -4.29
C SER A 8 -3.25 0.64 -2.97
N PRO A 9 -2.42 0.51 -1.92
CA PRO A 9 -2.94 -0.02 -0.66
C PRO A 9 -4.06 0.83 -0.08
N ILE A 10 -3.96 2.15 -0.21
CA ILE A 10 -4.97 3.08 0.31
C ILE A 10 -6.24 3.04 -0.53
N THR A 11 -6.12 3.17 -1.86
CA THR A 11 -7.28 3.18 -2.75
C THR A 11 -8.06 1.88 -2.72
N ASN A 12 -7.36 0.76 -2.70
CA ASN A 12 -8.00 -0.56 -2.70
C ASN A 12 -8.73 -0.83 -1.38
N LEU A 13 -8.10 -0.53 -0.24
CA LEU A 13 -8.77 -0.70 1.06
C LEU A 13 -9.94 0.27 1.23
N ALA A 14 -9.80 1.51 0.76
CA ALA A 14 -10.90 2.47 0.79
C ALA A 14 -12.08 2.00 -0.06
N ALA A 15 -11.82 1.41 -1.23
CA ALA A 15 -12.86 0.92 -2.14
C ALA A 15 -13.75 -0.17 -1.50
N VAL A 16 -13.22 -0.92 -0.56
CA VAL A 16 -13.97 -1.99 0.13
C VAL A 16 -14.32 -1.64 1.58
N GLY A 17 -14.17 -0.37 1.97
CA GLY A 17 -14.55 0.08 3.31
C GLY A 17 -13.63 -0.41 4.43
N GLN A 18 -12.39 -0.78 4.12
CA GLN A 18 -11.44 -1.36 5.06
C GLN A 18 -10.20 -0.49 5.31
N LEU A 19 -10.25 0.78 4.93
CA LEU A 19 -9.09 1.68 5.10
C LEU A 19 -8.66 1.79 6.57
N ASP A 20 -9.59 1.74 7.50
CA ASP A 20 -9.31 1.87 8.93
C ASP A 20 -8.42 0.74 9.48
N LEU A 21 -8.29 -0.37 8.75
CA LEU A 21 -7.34 -1.43 9.12
C LEU A 21 -5.91 -0.89 9.19
N LEU A 22 -5.54 0.06 8.33
CA LEU A 22 -4.21 0.66 8.36
C LEU A 22 -3.97 1.43 9.66
N ARG A 23 -4.97 2.17 10.13
CA ARG A 23 -4.89 2.86 11.41
C ARG A 23 -4.79 1.88 12.57
N GLN A 24 -5.61 0.83 12.55
CA GLN A 24 -5.62 -0.18 13.62
C GLN A 24 -4.31 -0.95 13.67
N LEU A 25 -3.69 -1.23 12.51
CA LEU A 25 -2.42 -1.97 12.44
C LEU A 25 -1.22 -1.10 12.75
N TYR A 26 -1.18 0.14 12.23
CA TYR A 26 0.04 0.94 12.18
C TYR A 26 -0.07 2.30 12.86
N ARG A 27 -1.26 2.73 13.23
CA ARG A 27 -1.62 4.01 13.87
C ARG A 27 -1.46 5.21 12.94
N THR A 28 -0.31 5.38 12.31
CA THR A 28 -0.01 6.50 11.41
C THR A 28 0.59 5.98 10.12
N ILE A 29 0.14 6.53 9.00
CA ILE A 29 0.66 6.22 7.67
C ILE A 29 1.22 7.53 7.09
N VAL A 30 2.42 7.47 6.51
CA VAL A 30 3.03 8.60 5.82
C VAL A 30 2.98 8.33 4.31
N ILE A 31 2.57 9.32 3.54
CA ILE A 31 2.55 9.24 2.08
C ILE A 31 3.37 10.38 1.47
N PRO A 32 4.06 10.15 0.35
CA PRO A 32 4.77 11.23 -0.33
C PRO A 32 3.80 12.13 -1.10
N GLU A 33 4.26 13.31 -1.47
CA GLU A 33 3.44 14.29 -2.20
C GLU A 33 2.93 13.74 -3.53
N ALA A 34 3.71 12.92 -4.25
CA ALA A 34 3.27 12.34 -5.52
C ALA A 34 2.06 11.43 -5.33
N VAL A 35 2.02 10.65 -4.27
CA VAL A 35 0.88 9.80 -3.93
C VAL A 35 -0.35 10.65 -3.61
N TYR A 36 -0.18 11.69 -2.80
CA TYR A 36 -1.25 12.62 -2.48
C TYR A 36 -1.81 13.27 -3.76
N THR A 37 -0.93 13.79 -4.60
CA THR A 37 -1.33 14.45 -5.85
C THR A 37 -2.04 13.49 -6.79
N GLU A 38 -1.55 12.27 -6.93
CA GLU A 38 -2.18 11.23 -7.75
C GLU A 38 -3.62 10.96 -7.30
N MET A 39 -3.85 10.92 -5.99
CA MET A 39 -5.19 10.63 -5.45
C MET A 39 -6.14 11.82 -5.52
N VAL A 40 -5.64 13.04 -5.35
CA VAL A 40 -6.48 14.24 -5.15
C VAL A 40 -6.66 15.03 -6.43
N ALA A 41 -5.63 15.14 -7.28
CA ALA A 41 -5.63 16.00 -8.46
C ALA A 41 -6.08 15.30 -9.74
N ALA A 42 -6.47 14.05 -9.69
CA ALA A 42 -6.75 13.23 -10.87
C ALA A 42 -8.04 13.60 -11.62
N GLY A 43 -8.76 14.64 -11.21
CA GLY A 43 -10.02 15.08 -11.87
C GLY A 43 -11.17 14.07 -11.78
N LYS A 44 -10.92 12.86 -11.30
CA LYS A 44 -11.93 11.85 -11.00
C LYS A 44 -11.79 11.45 -9.54
N PRO A 45 -12.90 11.36 -8.79
CA PRO A 45 -12.83 10.90 -7.42
C PRO A 45 -12.34 9.43 -7.38
N VAL A 46 -11.20 9.22 -6.74
CA VAL A 46 -10.71 7.86 -6.48
C VAL A 46 -11.03 7.48 -5.03
N PRO A 47 -11.24 6.20 -4.74
CA PRO A 47 -11.44 5.77 -3.35
C PRO A 47 -10.25 6.22 -2.49
N GLY A 48 -10.55 6.81 -1.33
CA GLY A 48 -9.52 7.30 -0.42
C GLY A 48 -9.09 8.75 -0.63
N ALA A 49 -9.55 9.42 -1.72
CA ALA A 49 -9.15 10.81 -2.01
C ALA A 49 -9.58 11.79 -0.91
N VAL A 50 -10.78 11.65 -0.37
CA VAL A 50 -11.27 12.48 0.73
C VAL A 50 -10.50 12.15 2.01
N GLU A 51 -10.26 10.89 2.27
CA GLU A 51 -9.63 10.40 3.48
C GLU A 51 -8.19 10.90 3.60
N VAL A 52 -7.40 10.92 2.52
CA VAL A 52 -6.03 11.44 2.58
C VAL A 52 -5.96 12.93 2.82
N GLN A 53 -7.06 13.65 2.54
CA GLN A 53 -7.16 15.09 2.80
C GLN A 53 -7.64 15.43 4.20
N THR A 54 -8.36 14.53 4.86
CA THR A 54 -9.10 14.83 6.08
C THR A 54 -8.67 14.02 7.30
N LEU A 55 -8.17 12.80 7.12
CA LEU A 55 -7.80 11.94 8.25
C LEU A 55 -6.40 12.32 8.78
N CYS A 56 -6.35 12.65 10.05
CA CYS A 56 -5.09 13.12 10.68
C CYS A 56 -4.02 12.03 10.79
N TRP A 57 -4.39 10.76 10.72
CA TRP A 57 -3.44 9.67 10.80
C TRP A 57 -2.79 9.32 9.46
N ILE A 58 -3.22 9.96 8.37
CA ILE A 58 -2.55 9.90 7.05
C ILE A 58 -1.81 11.23 6.87
N GLN A 59 -0.48 11.19 6.91
CA GLN A 59 0.37 12.37 6.87
C GLN A 59 1.10 12.47 5.54
N VAL A 60 1.07 13.63 4.92
CA VAL A 60 1.79 13.90 3.67
C VAL A 60 3.15 14.49 4.00
N GLN A 61 4.20 13.98 3.37
CA GLN A 61 5.55 14.48 3.58
C GLN A 61 6.29 14.63 2.26
N SER A 62 7.05 15.72 2.12
CA SER A 62 7.88 15.96 0.94
C SER A 62 9.16 15.15 0.99
N ILE A 63 9.73 14.92 -0.20
CA ILE A 63 10.99 14.22 -0.39
C ILE A 63 12.12 15.24 -0.40
N ASP A 64 13.20 14.97 0.34
CA ASP A 64 14.40 15.82 0.32
C ASP A 64 15.33 15.46 -0.84
N ASP A 65 15.53 14.17 -1.09
CA ASP A 65 16.47 13.68 -2.11
C ASP A 65 15.78 13.43 -3.45
N VAL A 66 15.58 14.50 -4.22
CA VAL A 66 14.98 14.45 -5.55
C VAL A 66 15.81 13.63 -6.54
N GLN A 67 17.14 13.63 -6.38
CA GLN A 67 18.03 12.86 -7.25
C GLN A 67 17.84 11.35 -7.05
N ARG A 68 17.59 10.92 -5.83
CA ARG A 68 17.28 9.51 -5.54
C ARG A 68 15.99 9.08 -6.24
N VAL A 69 14.98 9.93 -6.22
CA VAL A 69 13.71 9.65 -6.92
C VAL A 69 13.96 9.48 -8.41
N ALA A 70 14.72 10.39 -9.03
CA ALA A 70 15.06 10.30 -10.45
C ALA A 70 15.84 9.03 -10.77
N ALA A 71 16.80 8.64 -9.91
CA ALA A 71 17.58 7.42 -10.08
C ALA A 71 16.69 6.16 -10.00
N LEU A 72 15.73 6.14 -9.08
CA LEU A 72 14.80 5.02 -8.96
C LEU A 72 13.89 4.89 -10.18
N GLN A 73 13.40 6.02 -10.71
CA GLN A 73 12.60 6.00 -11.94
C GLN A 73 13.40 5.57 -13.18
N SER A 74 14.69 5.87 -13.21
CA SER A 74 15.57 5.48 -14.32
C SER A 74 16.02 4.03 -14.23
N SER A 75 15.69 3.33 -13.15
CA SER A 75 16.05 1.93 -12.98
C SER A 75 15.31 1.04 -13.98
N GLN A 76 15.80 -0.18 -14.17
CA GLN A 76 15.22 -1.15 -15.10
C GLN A 76 13.84 -1.65 -14.68
N ASN A 77 13.38 -1.31 -13.47
CA ASN A 77 12.10 -1.78 -12.95
C ASN A 77 10.90 -0.98 -13.46
N ASN A 78 11.13 0.14 -14.15
CA ASN A 78 10.08 0.94 -14.81
C ASN A 78 8.94 1.30 -13.86
N ILE A 79 9.27 1.92 -12.72
CA ILE A 79 8.29 2.35 -11.74
C ILE A 79 7.83 3.78 -11.99
N ASP A 80 6.63 4.13 -11.52
CA ASP A 80 6.10 5.48 -11.65
C ASP A 80 6.62 6.43 -10.56
N LEU A 81 6.23 7.70 -10.63
CA LEU A 81 6.68 8.72 -9.69
C LEU A 81 6.21 8.43 -8.26
N GLY A 82 4.96 8.01 -8.09
CA GLY A 82 4.42 7.70 -6.76
C GLY A 82 5.18 6.57 -6.09
N GLU A 83 5.45 5.50 -6.83
CA GLU A 83 6.24 4.37 -6.33
C GLU A 83 7.68 4.81 -5.99
N ALA A 84 8.31 5.59 -6.86
CA ALA A 84 9.68 6.07 -6.63
C ALA A 84 9.76 6.97 -5.40
N GLU A 85 8.80 7.89 -5.24
CA GLU A 85 8.76 8.74 -4.05
C GLU A 85 8.47 7.96 -2.78
N ALA A 86 7.59 6.96 -2.85
CA ALA A 86 7.31 6.12 -1.68
C ALA A 86 8.56 5.36 -1.21
N ILE A 87 9.33 4.80 -2.14
CA ILE A 87 10.60 4.13 -1.81
C ILE A 87 11.61 5.13 -1.24
N ALA A 88 11.80 6.28 -1.90
CA ALA A 88 12.73 7.31 -1.45
C ALA A 88 12.36 7.82 -0.05
N LEU A 89 11.07 8.09 0.19
CA LEU A 89 10.61 8.56 1.49
C LEU A 89 10.84 7.51 2.58
N ALA A 90 10.56 6.24 2.28
CA ALA A 90 10.83 5.16 3.22
C ALA A 90 12.31 5.07 3.60
N LEU A 91 13.20 5.27 2.62
CA LEU A 91 14.63 5.30 2.88
C LEU A 91 15.05 6.50 3.72
N GLU A 92 14.54 7.70 3.40
CA GLU A 92 14.85 8.94 4.15
C GLU A 92 14.40 8.84 5.60
N LEU A 93 13.21 8.32 5.84
CA LEU A 93 12.63 8.22 7.18
C LEU A 93 13.09 6.97 7.94
N LYS A 94 13.85 6.10 7.30
CA LYS A 94 14.21 4.79 7.86
C LYS A 94 12.96 4.03 8.32
N ALA A 95 11.98 3.98 7.44
CA ALA A 95 10.69 3.35 7.72
C ALA A 95 10.86 1.86 8.03
N GLU A 96 10.12 1.39 9.00
CA GLU A 96 10.08 -0.04 9.35
C GLU A 96 9.30 -0.85 8.33
N LEU A 97 8.41 -0.19 7.57
CA LEU A 97 7.56 -0.86 6.61
C LEU A 97 7.18 0.08 5.46
N LEU A 98 7.18 -0.46 4.25
CA LEU A 98 6.64 0.19 3.05
C LEU A 98 5.46 -0.64 2.56
N LEU A 99 4.29 0.00 2.43
CA LEU A 99 3.10 -0.62 1.86
C LEU A 99 3.08 -0.36 0.36
N MET A 100 3.20 -1.40 -0.42
CA MET A 100 3.28 -1.30 -1.88
C MET A 100 2.78 -2.60 -2.50
N ASP A 101 1.82 -2.49 -3.41
CA ASP A 101 1.17 -3.67 -3.96
C ASP A 101 1.75 -4.08 -5.32
N GLU A 102 2.22 -3.13 -6.13
CA GLU A 102 2.81 -3.43 -7.44
C GLU A 102 4.10 -4.21 -7.31
N ARG A 103 4.19 -5.32 -8.06
CA ARG A 103 5.34 -6.23 -7.97
C ARG A 103 6.67 -5.54 -8.27
N ARG A 104 6.72 -4.70 -9.32
CA ARG A 104 7.95 -4.00 -9.72
C ARG A 104 8.46 -3.09 -8.60
N GLY A 105 7.55 -2.34 -8.00
CA GLY A 105 7.88 -1.47 -6.87
C GLY A 105 8.32 -2.26 -5.65
N ARG A 106 7.65 -3.37 -5.34
CA ARG A 106 8.03 -4.24 -4.21
C ARG A 106 9.44 -4.82 -4.40
N VAL A 107 9.73 -5.32 -5.59
CA VAL A 107 11.07 -5.88 -5.88
C VAL A 107 12.14 -4.81 -5.71
N LEU A 108 11.92 -3.62 -6.26
CA LEU A 108 12.87 -2.52 -6.13
C LEU A 108 13.03 -2.07 -4.67
N GLY A 109 11.93 -1.90 -3.94
CA GLY A 109 11.98 -1.53 -2.52
C GLY A 109 12.75 -2.55 -1.69
N GLN A 110 12.51 -3.83 -1.91
CA GLN A 110 13.24 -4.90 -1.24
C GLN A 110 14.73 -4.88 -1.59
N SER A 111 15.08 -4.61 -2.85
CA SER A 111 16.48 -4.48 -3.27
C SER A 111 17.19 -3.31 -2.60
N CYS A 112 16.45 -2.30 -2.16
CA CYS A 112 16.97 -1.16 -1.39
C CYS A 112 17.06 -1.44 0.12
N GLY A 113 16.73 -2.64 0.55
CA GLY A 113 16.79 -3.03 1.96
C GLY A 113 15.53 -2.74 2.77
N LEU A 114 14.43 -2.37 2.12
CA LEU A 114 13.17 -2.08 2.81
C LEU A 114 12.35 -3.35 3.03
N ASN A 115 11.60 -3.37 4.14
CA ASN A 115 10.54 -4.35 4.34
C ASN A 115 9.31 -3.86 3.60
N VAL A 116 8.79 -4.67 2.68
CA VAL A 116 7.66 -4.29 1.82
C VAL A 116 6.51 -5.29 2.02
N THR A 117 5.31 -4.76 2.16
CA THR A 117 4.09 -5.56 2.32
C THR A 117 3.02 -5.06 1.34
N GLY A 118 2.35 -5.99 0.66
CA GLY A 118 1.21 -5.69 -0.19
C GLY A 118 -0.13 -5.91 0.53
N LEU A 119 -1.23 -5.76 -0.20
CA LEU A 119 -2.59 -5.89 0.36
C LEU A 119 -2.82 -7.24 1.05
N LEU A 120 -2.40 -8.33 0.43
CA LEU A 120 -2.64 -9.66 0.99
C LEU A 120 -1.92 -9.84 2.32
N GLY A 121 -0.70 -9.33 2.44
CA GLY A 121 0.05 -9.34 3.69
C GLY A 121 -0.63 -8.51 4.78
N ILE A 122 -1.19 -7.36 4.42
CA ILE A 122 -1.95 -6.50 5.34
C ILE A 122 -3.16 -7.26 5.88
N LEU A 123 -3.92 -7.93 5.01
CA LEU A 123 -5.11 -8.69 5.41
C LEU A 123 -4.76 -9.89 6.29
N LEU A 124 -3.69 -10.61 5.97
CA LEU A 124 -3.22 -11.71 6.81
C LEU A 124 -2.84 -11.22 8.21
N GLN A 125 -2.16 -10.10 8.29
CA GLN A 125 -1.78 -9.49 9.56
C GLN A 125 -3.01 -9.04 10.35
N ALA A 126 -3.99 -8.44 9.66
CA ALA A 126 -5.24 -8.01 10.28
C ALA A 126 -5.99 -9.19 10.90
N LYS A 127 -6.04 -10.31 10.20
CA LYS A 127 -6.67 -11.52 10.75
C LYS A 127 -5.91 -12.04 11.98
N ARG A 128 -4.59 -12.12 11.91
CA ARG A 128 -3.78 -12.57 13.05
C ARG A 128 -4.00 -11.74 14.29
N LYS A 129 -4.26 -10.44 14.11
CA LYS A 129 -4.51 -9.52 15.23
C LYS A 129 -5.99 -9.45 15.64
N GLY A 130 -6.83 -10.26 15.02
CA GLY A 130 -8.27 -10.30 15.34
C GLY A 130 -9.07 -9.09 14.87
N LEU A 131 -8.53 -8.31 13.93
CA LEU A 131 -9.21 -7.13 13.40
C LEU A 131 -10.27 -7.48 12.36
N ILE A 132 -10.08 -8.58 11.64
CA ILE A 132 -11.08 -9.17 10.75
C ILE A 132 -11.22 -10.66 11.07
N PRO A 133 -12.46 -11.21 10.97
CA PRO A 133 -12.65 -12.64 11.25
C PRO A 133 -12.12 -13.54 10.14
N LEU A 134 -12.26 -13.11 8.87
CA LEU A 134 -11.88 -13.88 7.70
C LEU A 134 -11.25 -12.97 6.65
N VAL A 135 -10.23 -13.47 5.97
CA VAL A 135 -9.56 -12.78 4.86
C VAL A 135 -10.38 -12.93 3.56
N LYS A 136 -10.98 -14.10 3.33
CA LYS A 136 -11.69 -14.42 2.08
C LYS A 136 -12.72 -13.38 1.66
N PRO A 137 -13.68 -12.95 2.52
CA PRO A 137 -14.67 -11.97 2.09
C PRO A 137 -14.07 -10.64 1.64
N VAL A 138 -13.00 -10.19 2.29
CA VAL A 138 -12.33 -8.94 1.93
C VAL A 138 -11.60 -9.08 0.59
N VAL A 139 -10.91 -10.19 0.37
CA VAL A 139 -10.24 -10.46 -0.92
C VAL A 139 -11.28 -10.54 -2.04
N ASP A 140 -12.39 -11.22 -1.82
CA ASP A 140 -13.47 -11.32 -2.81
C ASP A 140 -14.04 -9.94 -3.17
N GLU A 141 -14.22 -9.05 -2.19
CA GLU A 141 -14.64 -7.68 -2.45
C GLU A 141 -13.59 -6.86 -3.20
N LEU A 142 -12.30 -7.05 -2.88
CA LEU A 142 -11.22 -6.39 -3.60
C LEU A 142 -11.24 -6.77 -5.09
N ILE A 143 -11.45 -8.04 -5.40
CA ILE A 143 -11.54 -8.53 -6.77
C ILE A 143 -12.77 -7.91 -7.47
N GLU A 144 -13.92 -7.92 -6.81
CA GLU A 144 -15.18 -7.46 -7.38
C GLU A 144 -15.28 -5.95 -7.50
N LYS A 145 -14.93 -5.21 -6.44
CA LYS A 145 -15.17 -3.75 -6.35
C LYS A 145 -13.97 -2.90 -6.69
N ALA A 146 -12.76 -3.40 -6.44
CA ALA A 146 -11.52 -2.63 -6.66
C ALA A 146 -10.73 -3.10 -7.88
N ASN A 147 -11.26 -4.05 -8.64
CA ASN A 147 -10.57 -4.65 -9.79
C ASN A 147 -9.20 -5.22 -9.42
N PHE A 148 -9.05 -5.70 -8.21
CA PHE A 148 -7.81 -6.28 -7.73
C PHE A 148 -7.54 -7.57 -8.48
N ARG A 149 -6.36 -7.68 -9.10
CA ARG A 149 -6.00 -8.85 -9.90
C ARG A 149 -5.22 -9.85 -9.07
N LEU A 150 -5.72 -11.06 -9.04
CA LEU A 150 -5.17 -12.14 -8.25
C LEU A 150 -5.34 -13.44 -9.01
N ASP A 151 -4.25 -14.15 -9.31
CA ASP A 151 -4.37 -15.45 -9.94
C ASP A 151 -4.89 -16.49 -8.94
N ASN A 152 -5.45 -17.57 -9.47
CA ASN A 152 -6.10 -18.59 -8.65
C ASN A 152 -5.14 -19.28 -7.69
N GLN A 153 -3.90 -19.50 -8.11
CA GLN A 153 -2.88 -20.14 -7.25
C GLN A 153 -2.55 -19.29 -6.05
N LEU A 154 -2.35 -17.98 -6.25
CA LEU A 154 -2.07 -17.05 -5.16
C LEU A 154 -3.28 -16.90 -4.23
N TYR A 155 -4.49 -16.87 -4.80
CA TYR A 155 -5.73 -16.85 -4.02
C TYR A 155 -5.80 -18.04 -3.05
N VAL A 156 -5.58 -19.25 -3.56
CA VAL A 156 -5.58 -20.46 -2.74
C VAL A 156 -4.46 -20.41 -1.69
N THR A 157 -3.28 -19.96 -2.06
CA THR A 157 -2.14 -19.85 -1.15
C THR A 157 -2.44 -18.90 0.01
N VAL A 158 -3.04 -17.74 -0.28
CA VAL A 158 -3.39 -16.75 0.74
C VAL A 158 -4.45 -17.31 1.70
N LEU A 159 -5.49 -17.95 1.17
CA LEU A 159 -6.50 -18.58 2.03
C LEU A 159 -5.91 -19.69 2.90
N GLY A 160 -4.98 -20.46 2.36
CA GLY A 160 -4.24 -21.46 3.13
C GLY A 160 -3.45 -20.83 4.27
N SER A 161 -2.74 -19.74 4.00
CA SER A 161 -1.99 -18.98 5.01
C SER A 161 -2.90 -18.39 6.09
N ALA A 162 -4.13 -18.05 5.72
CA ALA A 162 -5.14 -17.51 6.65
C ALA A 162 -5.86 -18.61 7.43
N GLY A 163 -5.62 -19.89 7.12
CA GLY A 163 -6.34 -21.00 7.72
C GLY A 163 -7.78 -21.15 7.21
N GLU A 164 -8.06 -20.65 6.00
CA GLU A 164 -9.40 -20.63 5.40
C GLU A 164 -9.49 -21.52 4.15
N ALA A 165 -8.43 -22.23 3.81
CA ALA A 165 -8.46 -23.16 2.70
C ALA A 165 -9.30 -24.39 3.05
N GLU A 166 -10.16 -24.83 2.10
CA GLU A 166 -10.88 -26.09 2.22
C GLU A 166 -10.01 -27.27 1.82
#